data_e08536641e87036600f9f56fefa0e5d5
#
_entry.id   e08536641e87036600f9f56fefa0e5d5
#
_cell.length_a   1.000
_cell.length_b   1.000
_cell.length_c   1.000
_cell.angle_alpha   90.00
_cell.angle_beta   90.00
_cell.angle_gamma   90.00
#
_symmetry.space_group_name_H-M   'P 1'
#
loop_
_entity.id
_entity.type
_entity.pdbx_description
1 polymer ?
#
loop_
_entity_poly.entity_id
_entity_poly.type
_entity_poly.pdbx_seq_one_letter_code
_entity_poly.pdbx_strand_id
1 'polypeptide(L)'
;ALVIQRVQDGEASLLYISPEMLRSKTIERILLARHIVRFVIDEAHCFSSWGQDFRVDYLYIGKFIQEYQQKKGSRNPIPVSCFTATAKQKVVQDICDYFKQTLNLDLRLFASTASRINLHYSVIHAETDDDKYLKLRGLVAESDCSTIPYQTYERTG
;
A
#
# COMPACT_ATOMS: atom_id res chain seq x y z
N ALA A 1 21.15 -15.29 -4.33
CA ALA A 1 21.30 -16.21 -5.48
C ALA A 1 20.10 -17.16 -5.60
N LEU A 2 19.75 -17.92 -4.56
CA LEU A 2 18.70 -18.96 -4.61
C LEU A 2 17.31 -18.42 -5.00
N VAL A 3 16.88 -17.28 -4.46
CA VAL A 3 15.55 -16.68 -4.76
C VAL A 3 15.46 -16.27 -6.25
N ILE A 4 16.51 -15.66 -6.77
CA ILE A 4 16.59 -15.25 -8.18
C ILE A 4 16.45 -16.47 -9.09
N GLN A 5 17.17 -17.55 -8.79
CA GLN A 5 17.13 -18.79 -9.54
C GLN A 5 15.71 -19.38 -9.57
N ARG A 6 15.07 -19.50 -8.42
CA ARG A 6 13.69 -20.01 -8.31
C ARG A 6 12.66 -19.20 -9.11
N VAL A 7 12.82 -17.87 -9.13
CA VAL A 7 11.96 -17.02 -9.98
C VAL A 7 12.23 -17.29 -11.46
N GLN A 8 13.49 -17.39 -11.88
CA GLN A 8 13.87 -17.63 -13.28
C GLN A 8 13.39 -19.01 -13.76
N ASP A 9 13.53 -20.03 -12.91
CA ASP A 9 13.14 -21.42 -13.22
C ASP A 9 11.62 -21.64 -13.19
N GLY A 10 10.86 -20.64 -12.76
CA GLY A 10 9.40 -20.71 -12.74
C GLY A 10 8.79 -21.37 -11.52
N GLU A 11 9.59 -21.68 -10.52
CA GLU A 11 9.12 -22.26 -9.26
C GLU A 11 8.35 -21.26 -8.39
N ALA A 12 8.59 -19.94 -8.58
CA ALA A 12 7.90 -18.89 -7.86
C ALA A 12 6.83 -18.26 -8.76
N SER A 13 5.57 -18.31 -8.34
CA SER A 13 4.42 -17.69 -9.01
C SER A 13 4.14 -16.27 -8.52
N LEU A 14 4.68 -15.90 -7.38
CA LEU A 14 4.48 -14.60 -6.73
C LEU A 14 5.84 -14.05 -6.27
N LEU A 15 6.08 -12.77 -6.59
CA LEU A 15 7.28 -12.06 -6.19
C LEU A 15 6.90 -10.75 -5.52
N TYR A 16 7.32 -10.58 -4.27
CA TYR A 16 7.22 -9.32 -3.54
C TYR A 16 8.49 -8.51 -3.71
N ILE A 17 8.34 -7.27 -4.15
CA ILE A 17 9.45 -6.33 -4.30
C ILE A 17 9.00 -4.94 -3.85
N SER A 18 9.92 -4.15 -3.32
CA SER A 18 9.64 -2.76 -3.03
C SER A 18 9.74 -1.90 -4.31
N PRO A 19 9.04 -0.75 -4.39
CA PRO A 19 9.08 0.12 -5.56
C PRO A 19 10.50 0.57 -5.94
N GLU A 20 11.35 0.83 -4.94
CA GLU A 20 12.74 1.25 -5.13
C GLU A 20 13.57 0.20 -5.88
N MET A 21 13.27 -1.09 -5.67
CA MET A 21 13.97 -2.18 -6.33
C MET A 21 13.70 -2.25 -7.84
N LEU A 22 12.61 -1.65 -8.33
CA LEU A 22 12.31 -1.60 -9.77
C LEU A 22 13.38 -0.86 -10.59
N ARG A 23 14.19 -0.02 -9.94
CA ARG A 23 15.33 0.66 -10.58
C ARG A 23 16.54 -0.26 -10.79
N SER A 24 16.53 -1.43 -10.18
CA SER A 24 17.63 -2.40 -10.27
C SER A 24 17.63 -3.14 -11.60
N LYS A 25 18.76 -3.09 -12.32
CA LYS A 25 18.95 -3.85 -13.57
C LYS A 25 18.87 -5.37 -13.35
N THR A 26 19.18 -5.85 -12.16
CA THR A 26 19.03 -7.27 -11.82
C THR A 26 17.56 -7.64 -11.75
N ILE A 27 16.74 -6.84 -11.05
CA ILE A 27 15.28 -7.06 -10.97
C ILE A 27 14.65 -6.95 -12.36
N GLU A 28 15.00 -5.95 -13.15
CA GLU A 28 14.51 -5.80 -14.51
C GLU A 28 14.76 -7.07 -15.34
N ARG A 29 16.00 -7.61 -15.32
CA ARG A 29 16.34 -8.85 -16.04
C ARG A 29 15.54 -10.06 -15.57
N ILE A 30 15.34 -10.20 -14.25
CA ILE A 30 14.55 -11.28 -13.70
C ILE A 30 13.10 -11.20 -14.20
N LEU A 31 12.50 -10.02 -14.13
CA LEU A 31 11.14 -9.80 -14.57
C LEU A 31 10.98 -9.99 -16.08
N LEU A 32 11.95 -9.54 -16.88
CA LEU A 32 11.96 -9.76 -18.33
C LEU A 32 12.11 -11.23 -18.72
N ALA A 33 12.73 -12.07 -17.89
CA ALA A 33 12.82 -13.51 -18.12
C ALA A 33 11.48 -14.25 -17.89
N ARG A 34 10.51 -13.59 -17.27
CA ARG A 34 9.21 -14.20 -16.92
C ARG A 34 8.06 -13.53 -17.66
N HIS A 35 6.93 -14.23 -17.74
CA HIS A 35 5.67 -13.66 -18.19
C HIS A 35 4.90 -13.17 -16.96
N ILE A 36 4.74 -11.86 -16.84
CA ILE A 36 3.97 -11.23 -15.77
C ILE A 36 2.52 -11.14 -16.22
N VAL A 37 1.62 -11.77 -15.46
CA VAL A 37 0.20 -11.79 -15.75
C VAL A 37 -0.55 -10.65 -15.06
N ARG A 38 0.01 -10.07 -14.00
CA ARG A 38 -0.59 -8.98 -13.23
C ARG A 38 0.45 -8.27 -12.37
N PHE A 39 0.32 -6.96 -12.27
CA PHE A 39 0.96 -6.17 -11.23
C PHE A 39 -0.04 -5.93 -10.09
N VAL A 40 0.37 -6.23 -8.87
CA VAL A 40 -0.38 -5.96 -7.66
C VAL A 40 0.38 -4.92 -6.85
N ILE A 41 -0.27 -3.81 -6.56
CA ILE A 41 0.32 -2.67 -5.87
C ILE A 41 -0.43 -2.49 -4.55
N ASP A 42 0.26 -2.75 -3.48
CA ASP A 42 -0.24 -2.51 -2.13
C ASP A 42 0.08 -1.08 -1.70
N GLU A 43 -0.62 -0.58 -0.69
CA GLU A 43 -0.50 0.79 -0.17
C GLU A 43 -0.58 1.86 -1.28
N ALA A 44 -1.50 1.68 -2.22
CA ALA A 44 -1.62 2.55 -3.39
C ALA A 44 -1.91 4.02 -3.03
N HIS A 45 -2.29 4.34 -1.79
CA HIS A 45 -2.41 5.73 -1.33
C HIS A 45 -1.08 6.50 -1.43
N CYS A 46 0.08 5.80 -1.49
CA CYS A 46 1.38 6.41 -1.70
C CYS A 46 1.56 7.11 -3.06
N PHE A 47 0.65 6.88 -4.04
CA PHE A 47 0.65 7.64 -5.29
C PHE A 47 0.19 9.09 -5.14
N SER A 48 -0.61 9.38 -4.11
CA SER A 48 -1.21 10.68 -3.92
C SER A 48 -0.44 11.53 -2.92
N SER A 49 -0.12 12.76 -3.29
CA SER A 49 0.46 13.76 -2.38
C SER A 49 -0.49 14.17 -1.24
N TRP A 50 -1.77 13.84 -1.37
CA TRP A 50 -2.79 14.00 -0.32
C TRP A 50 -2.90 12.77 0.59
N GLY A 51 -2.13 11.70 0.29
CA GLY A 51 -1.95 10.56 1.18
C GLY A 51 -0.97 10.89 2.30
N GLN A 52 -1.08 10.17 3.42
CA GLN A 52 -0.19 10.41 4.58
C GLN A 52 1.27 10.01 4.28
N ASP A 53 1.49 9.11 3.34
CA ASP A 53 2.79 8.49 3.03
C ASP A 53 3.15 8.58 1.54
N PHE A 54 3.05 9.77 0.95
CA PHE A 54 3.46 9.96 -0.44
C PHE A 54 4.90 9.53 -0.68
N ARG A 55 5.11 8.66 -1.68
CA ARG A 55 6.44 8.16 -2.05
C ARG A 55 6.70 8.33 -3.54
N VAL A 56 7.75 9.07 -3.86
CA VAL A 56 8.15 9.33 -5.25
C VAL A 56 8.42 8.05 -6.04
N ASP A 57 8.91 7.00 -5.40
CA ASP A 57 9.20 5.73 -6.06
C ASP A 57 7.94 5.01 -6.57
N TYR A 58 6.76 5.28 -5.98
CA TYR A 58 5.49 4.78 -6.51
C TYR A 58 5.19 5.36 -7.90
N LEU A 59 5.56 6.62 -8.16
CA LEU A 59 5.39 7.23 -9.47
C LEU A 59 6.29 6.59 -10.56
N TYR A 60 7.30 5.84 -10.16
CA TYR A 60 8.12 5.10 -11.11
C TYR A 60 7.47 3.79 -11.57
N ILE A 61 6.54 3.23 -10.79
CA ILE A 61 5.91 1.93 -11.08
C ILE A 61 5.24 1.92 -12.46
N GLY A 62 4.44 2.92 -12.77
CA GLY A 62 3.75 3.00 -14.07
C GLY A 62 4.73 3.10 -15.24
N LYS A 63 5.77 3.91 -15.12
CA LYS A 63 6.83 4.00 -16.11
C LYS A 63 7.53 2.65 -16.30
N PHE A 64 7.85 1.96 -15.23
CA PHE A 64 8.45 0.63 -15.29
C PHE A 64 7.54 -0.37 -16.03
N ILE A 65 6.25 -0.39 -15.71
CA ILE A 65 5.28 -1.27 -16.39
C ILE A 65 5.23 -0.97 -17.88
N GLN A 66 5.20 0.30 -18.27
CA GLN A 66 5.22 0.73 -19.66
C GLN A 66 6.47 0.23 -20.40
N GLU A 67 7.65 0.47 -19.82
CA GLU A 67 8.93 0.01 -20.37
C GLU A 67 9.01 -1.52 -20.48
N TYR A 68 8.51 -2.22 -19.46
CA TYR A 68 8.45 -3.68 -19.46
C TYR A 68 7.56 -4.20 -20.59
N GLN A 69 6.36 -3.65 -20.77
CA GLN A 69 5.43 -4.03 -21.85
C GLN A 69 6.05 -3.81 -23.22
N GLN A 70 6.73 -2.68 -23.42
CA GLN A 70 7.44 -2.37 -24.68
C GLN A 70 8.55 -3.39 -24.97
N LYS A 71 9.40 -3.70 -23.98
CA LYS A 71 10.50 -4.67 -24.12
C LYS A 71 10.01 -6.09 -24.39
N LYS A 72 8.85 -6.45 -23.84
CA LYS A 72 8.20 -7.76 -24.07
C LYS A 72 7.41 -7.82 -25.37
N GLY A 73 7.23 -6.71 -26.07
CA GLY A 73 6.38 -6.66 -27.28
C GLY A 73 4.93 -7.03 -26.98
N SER A 74 4.45 -6.74 -25.76
CA SER A 74 3.11 -7.11 -25.31
C SER A 74 2.06 -6.28 -26.06
N ARG A 75 1.15 -6.93 -26.80
CA ARG A 75 0.06 -6.26 -27.50
C ARG A 75 -1.07 -5.83 -26.56
N ASN A 76 -1.27 -6.57 -25.49
CA ASN A 76 -2.32 -6.29 -24.51
C ASN A 76 -1.70 -5.66 -23.24
N PRO A 77 -2.36 -4.67 -22.65
CA PRO A 77 -1.90 -4.11 -21.38
C PRO A 77 -1.94 -5.17 -20.28
N ILE A 78 -0.90 -5.18 -19.44
CA ILE A 78 -0.86 -6.07 -18.27
C ILE A 78 -1.82 -5.51 -17.21
N PRO A 79 -2.74 -6.34 -16.69
CA PRO A 79 -3.64 -5.91 -15.62
C PRO A 79 -2.91 -5.38 -14.40
N VAL A 80 -3.44 -4.28 -13.85
CA VAL A 80 -2.94 -3.69 -12.60
C VAL A 80 -4.06 -3.76 -11.56
N SER A 81 -3.72 -4.15 -10.34
CA SER A 81 -4.59 -4.09 -9.17
C SER A 81 -3.94 -3.24 -8.10
N CYS A 82 -4.66 -2.25 -7.61
CA CYS A 82 -4.22 -1.36 -6.55
C CYS A 82 -5.05 -1.63 -5.29
N PHE A 83 -4.36 -1.79 -4.16
CA PHE A 83 -4.97 -2.00 -2.85
C PHE A 83 -4.57 -0.87 -1.90
N THR A 84 -5.51 -0.43 -1.09
CA THR A 84 -5.28 0.52 0.00
C THR A 84 -6.36 0.39 1.05
N ALA A 85 -5.98 0.45 2.32
CA ALA A 85 -6.92 0.41 3.45
C ALA A 85 -7.56 1.78 3.72
N THR A 86 -6.89 2.85 3.34
CA THR A 86 -7.26 4.24 3.68
C THR A 86 -7.21 5.12 2.45
N ALA A 87 -8.32 5.19 1.70
CA ALA A 87 -8.37 6.07 0.54
C ALA A 87 -9.54 7.06 0.65
N LYS A 88 -9.23 8.33 0.87
CA LYS A 88 -10.17 9.42 0.64
C LYS A 88 -10.49 9.51 -0.86
N GLN A 89 -11.65 10.05 -1.21
CA GLN A 89 -12.08 10.17 -2.60
C GLN A 89 -11.02 10.83 -3.52
N LYS A 90 -10.34 11.86 -3.02
CA LYS A 90 -9.26 12.54 -3.77
C LYS A 90 -8.07 11.60 -4.05
N VAL A 91 -7.69 10.76 -3.09
CA VAL A 91 -6.61 9.78 -3.25
C VAL A 91 -6.98 8.74 -4.31
N VAL A 92 -8.22 8.25 -4.28
CA VAL A 92 -8.73 7.31 -5.31
C VAL A 92 -8.66 7.95 -6.70
N GLN A 93 -9.08 9.21 -6.82
CA GLN A 93 -9.03 9.93 -8.09
C GLN A 93 -7.59 10.07 -8.60
N ASP A 94 -6.65 10.46 -7.74
CA ASP A 94 -5.23 10.61 -8.09
C ASP A 94 -4.64 9.29 -8.61
N ILE A 95 -4.99 8.15 -7.98
CA ILE A 95 -4.56 6.82 -8.44
C ILE A 95 -5.14 6.51 -9.84
N CYS A 96 -6.43 6.72 -10.03
CA CYS A 96 -7.09 6.48 -11.31
C CYS A 96 -6.50 7.35 -12.43
N ASP A 97 -6.31 8.63 -12.16
CA ASP A 97 -5.74 9.60 -13.11
C ASP A 97 -4.30 9.23 -13.48
N TYR A 98 -3.50 8.82 -12.49
CA TYR A 98 -2.13 8.38 -12.72
C TYR A 98 -2.06 7.19 -13.70
N PHE A 99 -2.83 6.13 -13.47
CA PHE A 99 -2.81 4.95 -14.34
C PHE A 99 -3.46 5.22 -15.70
N LYS A 100 -4.45 6.10 -15.77
CA LYS A 100 -5.02 6.58 -17.03
C LYS A 100 -3.99 7.33 -17.88
N GLN A 101 -3.26 8.26 -17.26
CA GLN A 101 -2.26 9.07 -17.95
C GLN A 101 -1.02 8.26 -18.36
N THR A 102 -0.55 7.38 -17.49
CA THR A 102 0.72 6.67 -17.67
C THR A 102 0.59 5.41 -18.54
N LEU A 103 -0.48 4.66 -18.38
CA LEU A 103 -0.67 3.35 -19.01
C LEU A 103 -1.94 3.25 -19.86
N ASN A 104 -2.73 4.33 -19.95
CA ASN A 104 -4.06 4.35 -20.59
C ASN A 104 -5.01 3.27 -20.01
N LEU A 105 -4.92 3.01 -18.71
CA LEU A 105 -5.76 2.05 -18.00
C LEU A 105 -6.89 2.77 -17.28
N ASP A 106 -8.12 2.30 -17.48
CA ASP A 106 -9.28 2.70 -16.70
C ASP A 106 -9.46 1.74 -15.54
N LEU A 107 -9.11 2.19 -14.32
CA LEU A 107 -9.24 1.37 -13.12
C LEU A 107 -10.70 1.32 -12.66
N ARG A 108 -11.19 0.12 -12.37
CA ARG A 108 -12.50 -0.06 -11.76
C ARG A 108 -12.38 -0.07 -10.24
N LEU A 109 -13.14 0.81 -9.59
CA LEU A 109 -13.17 0.89 -8.14
C LEU A 109 -14.06 -0.21 -7.55
N PHE A 110 -13.52 -0.93 -6.57
CA PHE A 110 -14.24 -1.82 -5.67
C PHE A 110 -14.04 -1.30 -4.25
N ALA A 111 -15.06 -0.72 -3.67
CA ALA A 111 -15.05 -0.22 -2.30
C ALA A 111 -16.16 -0.90 -1.50
N SER A 112 -15.85 -1.27 -0.27
CA SER A 112 -16.84 -1.67 0.71
C SER A 112 -16.80 -0.71 1.89
N THR A 113 -17.95 -0.40 2.45
CA THR A 113 -18.05 0.30 3.74
C THR A 113 -17.69 -0.70 4.84
N ALA A 114 -16.40 -0.86 5.08
CA ALA A 114 -15.91 -1.69 6.16
C ALA A 114 -15.98 -0.92 7.50
N SER A 115 -17.19 -0.58 7.93
CA SER A 115 -17.38 -0.17 9.33
C SER A 115 -17.12 -1.39 10.21
N ARG A 116 -16.05 -1.33 10.99
CA ARG A 116 -15.75 -2.39 11.96
C ARG A 116 -16.69 -2.24 13.15
N ILE A 117 -17.84 -2.88 13.08
CA ILE A 117 -18.87 -2.82 14.15
C ILE A 117 -18.41 -3.36 15.51
N ASN A 118 -17.30 -4.09 15.51
CA ASN A 118 -16.67 -4.64 16.73
C ASN A 118 -15.66 -3.68 17.37
N LEU A 119 -15.40 -2.51 16.77
CA LEU A 119 -14.51 -1.50 17.35
C LEU A 119 -15.33 -0.35 17.91
N HIS A 120 -15.15 -0.10 19.20
CA HIS A 120 -15.76 1.01 19.91
C HIS A 120 -14.66 2.00 20.30
N TYR A 121 -14.83 3.26 19.88
CA TYR A 121 -13.89 4.33 20.19
C TYR A 121 -14.50 5.21 21.29
N SER A 122 -13.71 5.52 22.31
CA SER A 122 -14.06 6.48 23.33
C SER A 122 -12.90 7.42 23.62
N VAL A 123 -13.22 8.65 24.01
CA VAL A 123 -12.23 9.65 24.38
C VAL A 123 -12.38 9.90 25.88
N ILE A 124 -11.30 9.71 26.61
CA ILE A 124 -11.26 9.95 28.05
C ILE A 124 -10.31 11.11 28.29
N HIS A 125 -10.84 12.22 28.79
CA HIS A 125 -10.04 13.38 29.15
C HIS A 125 -9.22 13.11 30.41
N ALA A 126 -7.97 13.51 30.39
CA ALA A 126 -7.07 13.49 31.54
C ALA A 126 -6.41 14.87 31.69
N GLU A 127 -6.35 15.37 32.91
CA GLU A 127 -5.81 16.71 33.17
C GLU A 127 -4.29 16.71 33.34
N THR A 128 -3.72 15.59 33.78
CA THR A 128 -2.29 15.40 34.03
C THR A 128 -1.82 14.06 33.47
N ASP A 129 -0.51 13.91 33.29
CA ASP A 129 0.07 12.64 32.85
C ASP A 129 -0.13 11.53 33.91
N ASP A 130 -0.13 11.86 35.19
CA ASP A 130 -0.42 10.90 36.25
C ASP A 130 -1.88 10.42 36.22
N ASP A 131 -2.83 11.34 36.01
CA ASP A 131 -4.24 11.01 35.83
C ASP A 131 -4.46 10.13 34.61
N LYS A 132 -3.80 10.46 33.51
CA LYS A 132 -3.81 9.67 32.27
C LYS A 132 -3.28 8.25 32.52
N TYR A 133 -2.17 8.12 33.23
CA TYR A 133 -1.58 6.83 33.58
C TYR A 133 -2.52 5.99 34.44
N LEU A 134 -3.16 6.61 35.47
CA LEU A 134 -4.11 5.93 36.34
C LEU A 134 -5.34 5.44 35.56
N LYS A 135 -5.92 6.27 34.72
CA LYS A 135 -7.06 5.90 33.87
C LYS A 135 -6.69 4.78 32.87
N LEU A 136 -5.53 4.86 32.26
CA LEU A 136 -5.04 3.82 31.35
C LEU A 136 -4.85 2.48 32.09
N ARG A 137 -4.24 2.51 33.28
CA ARG A 137 -4.05 1.33 34.12
C ARG A 137 -5.37 0.69 34.53
N GLY A 138 -6.38 1.51 34.86
CA GLY A 138 -7.73 1.04 35.15
C GLY A 138 -8.34 0.30 33.96
N LEU A 139 -8.31 0.90 32.77
CA LEU A 139 -8.83 0.30 31.55
C LEU A 139 -8.15 -1.03 31.21
N VAL A 140 -6.84 -1.12 31.37
CA VAL A 140 -6.09 -2.36 31.10
C VAL A 140 -6.43 -3.43 32.11
N ALA A 141 -6.65 -3.07 33.38
CA ALA A 141 -7.00 -4.01 34.44
C ALA A 141 -8.44 -4.56 34.31
N GLU A 142 -9.35 -3.77 33.75
CA GLU A 142 -10.74 -4.15 33.51
C GLU A 142 -10.95 -4.87 32.19
N SER A 143 -9.99 -4.77 31.27
CA SER A 143 -10.11 -5.34 29.93
C SER A 143 -9.57 -6.76 29.87
N ASP A 144 -10.35 -7.63 29.24
CA ASP A 144 -10.00 -9.03 28.98
C ASP A 144 -9.04 -9.12 27.78
N CYS A 145 -7.80 -8.59 27.93
CA CYS A 145 -6.66 -8.65 27.00
C CYS A 145 -6.89 -8.20 25.54
N SER A 146 -8.09 -7.77 25.16
CA SER A 146 -8.45 -7.40 23.78
C SER A 146 -8.39 -5.89 23.51
N THR A 147 -8.09 -5.08 24.53
CA THR A 147 -8.02 -3.62 24.41
C THR A 147 -6.60 -3.16 24.13
N ILE A 148 -6.42 -2.48 22.99
CA ILE A 148 -5.14 -1.84 22.65
C ILE A 148 -5.30 -0.34 22.93
N PRO A 149 -4.68 0.20 23.99
CA PRO A 149 -4.70 1.62 24.25
C PRO A 149 -3.82 2.37 23.25
N TYR A 150 -4.41 3.34 22.57
CA TYR A 150 -3.71 4.24 21.67
C TYR A 150 -3.59 5.62 22.29
N GLN A 151 -2.37 6.15 22.36
CA GLN A 151 -2.08 7.46 22.93
C GLN A 151 -1.73 8.45 21.81
N THR A 152 -2.54 9.50 21.66
CA THR A 152 -2.21 10.65 20.81
C THR A 152 -1.56 11.74 21.64
N TYR A 153 -0.40 12.23 21.19
CA TYR A 153 0.18 13.47 21.70
C TYR A 153 -0.28 14.62 20.80
N GLU A 154 -1.05 15.54 21.33
CA GLU A 154 -1.19 16.85 20.69
C GLU A 154 0.13 17.59 20.88
N ARG A 155 0.80 17.91 19.76
CA ARG A 155 1.89 18.88 19.80
C ARG A 155 1.26 20.25 20.08
N THR A 156 1.31 20.68 21.32
CA THR A 156 1.14 22.11 21.62
C THR A 156 2.33 22.84 21.01
N GLY A 157 2.03 23.60 19.92
CA GLY A 157 2.96 24.49 19.23
C GLY A 157 3.31 25.70 20.05
#